data_c20e087674e520745c84d7fc2250f4b4
#
_entry.id   c20e087674e520745c84d7fc2250f4b4
#
_cell.length_a   1.000
_cell.length_b   1.000
_cell.length_c   1.000
_cell.angle_alpha   90.00
_cell.angle_beta   90.00
_cell.angle_gamma   90.00
#
_symmetry.space_group_name_H-M   'P 1'
#
loop_
_entity.id
_entity.type
_entity.pdbx_description
1 polymer ?
#
loop_
_entity_poly.entity_id
_entity_poly.type
_entity_poly.pdbx_seq_one_letter_code
_entity_poly.pdbx_strand_id
1 'polypeptide(L)'
;YFDISNFMRCNTDFHYNVISMSATIGGFLFTGISILISAIDKEQVKRLWNYNYLDDMYWAAFIGIAHNMISIVSALGMILLDVPEKIQIILAKTEIGTIIIGLVFFLWSLRQMIFVIAQLKEAGK
;
A
#
# COMPACT_ATOMS: atom_id res chain seq x y z
N TYR A 1 -4.69 19.19 -25.25
CA TYR A 1 -4.02 18.98 -23.95
C TYR A 1 -4.98 18.26 -22.98
N PHE A 2 -4.60 17.08 -22.56
CA PHE A 2 -5.42 16.28 -21.63
C PHE A 2 -5.16 16.75 -20.20
N ASP A 3 -6.19 17.31 -19.55
CA ASP A 3 -6.10 17.74 -18.16
C ASP A 3 -6.56 16.61 -17.25
N ILE A 4 -5.59 15.90 -16.68
CA ILE A 4 -5.82 14.79 -15.75
C ILE A 4 -6.64 15.23 -14.54
N SER A 5 -6.41 16.46 -14.05
CA SER A 5 -7.13 17.00 -12.90
C SER A 5 -8.63 17.12 -13.19
N ASN A 6 -9.01 17.61 -14.36
CA ASN A 6 -10.41 17.72 -14.77
C ASN A 6 -11.06 16.35 -14.98
N PHE A 7 -10.34 15.44 -15.63
CA PHE A 7 -10.82 14.07 -15.82
C PHE A 7 -11.16 13.41 -14.48
N MET A 8 -10.27 13.51 -13.53
CA MET A 8 -10.46 12.91 -12.20
C MET A 8 -11.61 13.53 -11.42
N ARG A 9 -11.75 14.86 -11.47
CA ARG A 9 -12.82 15.55 -10.77
C ARG A 9 -14.22 15.13 -11.23
N CYS A 10 -14.36 14.85 -12.51
CA CYS A 10 -15.66 14.53 -13.12
C CYS A 10 -15.97 13.04 -13.17
N ASN A 11 -15.02 12.18 -12.77
CA ASN A 11 -15.16 10.73 -12.94
C ASN A 11 -15.27 10.01 -11.58
N THR A 12 -16.50 9.86 -11.11
CA THR A 12 -16.78 9.15 -9.86
C THR A 12 -16.35 7.68 -9.92
N ASP A 13 -16.51 7.02 -11.08
CA ASP A 13 -16.09 5.63 -11.26
C ASP A 13 -14.59 5.46 -11.09
N PHE A 14 -13.79 6.45 -11.52
CA PHE A 14 -12.36 6.45 -11.29
C PHE A 14 -12.03 6.40 -9.78
N HIS A 15 -12.70 7.24 -8.98
CA HIS A 15 -12.49 7.27 -7.52
C HIS A 15 -12.89 5.95 -6.86
N TYR A 16 -13.99 5.33 -7.27
CA TYR A 16 -14.39 4.02 -6.76
C TYR A 16 -13.36 2.94 -7.12
N ASN A 17 -12.82 2.98 -8.33
CA ASN A 17 -11.77 2.04 -8.75
C ASN A 17 -10.50 2.23 -7.94
N VAL A 18 -10.10 3.47 -7.64
CA VAL A 18 -8.95 3.78 -6.77
C VAL A 18 -9.17 3.23 -5.36
N ILE A 19 -10.36 3.42 -4.78
CA ILE A 19 -10.71 2.88 -3.46
C ILE A 19 -10.58 1.36 -3.46
N SER A 20 -11.17 0.70 -4.45
CA SER A 20 -11.15 -0.76 -4.58
C SER A 20 -9.72 -1.30 -4.70
N MET A 21 -8.92 -0.70 -5.56
CA MET A 21 -7.52 -1.09 -5.76
C MET A 21 -6.68 -0.85 -4.51
N SER A 22 -6.81 0.31 -3.89
CA SER A 22 -6.07 0.66 -2.66
C SER A 22 -6.47 -0.23 -1.49
N ALA A 23 -7.76 -0.55 -1.34
CA ALA A 23 -8.24 -1.46 -0.31
C ALA A 23 -7.68 -2.88 -0.52
N THR A 24 -7.65 -3.35 -1.77
CA THR A 24 -7.10 -4.67 -2.11
C THR A 24 -5.61 -4.75 -1.81
N ILE A 25 -4.83 -3.77 -2.25
CA ILE A 25 -3.38 -3.71 -2.00
C ILE A 25 -3.09 -3.58 -0.51
N GLY A 26 -3.76 -2.65 0.17
CA GLY A 26 -3.60 -2.43 1.61
C GLY A 26 -3.98 -3.66 2.43
N GLY A 27 -5.08 -4.30 2.07
CA GLY A 27 -5.54 -5.55 2.70
C GLY A 27 -4.55 -6.69 2.51
N PHE A 28 -3.98 -6.82 1.31
CA PHE A 28 -2.96 -7.83 1.03
C PHE A 28 -1.70 -7.60 1.87
N LEU A 29 -1.22 -6.37 1.94
CA LEU A 29 -0.06 -6.01 2.76
C LEU A 29 -0.32 -6.27 4.24
N PHE A 30 -1.48 -5.87 4.73
CA PHE A 30 -1.89 -6.09 6.13
C PHE A 30 -1.93 -7.59 6.47
N THR A 31 -2.50 -8.40 5.58
CA THR A 31 -2.57 -9.86 5.77
C THR A 31 -1.17 -10.46 5.80
N GLY A 32 -0.28 -10.04 4.89
CA GLY A 32 1.10 -10.50 4.87
C GLY A 32 1.85 -10.21 6.17
N ILE A 33 1.72 -8.98 6.69
CA ILE A 33 2.30 -8.61 7.98
C ILE A 33 1.71 -9.46 9.11
N SER A 34 0.40 -9.64 9.13
CA SER A 34 -0.29 -10.41 10.18
C SER A 34 0.19 -11.86 10.24
N ILE A 35 0.37 -12.49 9.08
CA ILE A 35 0.92 -13.85 8.99
C ILE A 35 2.33 -13.90 9.58
N LEU A 36 3.18 -12.91 9.25
CA LEU A 36 4.54 -12.86 9.78
C LEU A 36 4.58 -12.64 11.28
N ILE A 37 3.75 -11.74 11.80
CA ILE A 37 3.65 -11.50 13.25
C ILE A 37 3.22 -12.80 13.96
N SER A 38 2.25 -13.52 13.43
CA SER A 38 1.79 -14.78 14.02
C SER A 38 2.84 -15.88 13.96
N ALA A 39 3.80 -15.79 13.06
CA ALA A 39 4.89 -16.75 12.89
C ALA A 39 6.18 -16.37 13.65
N ILE A 40 6.20 -15.23 14.35
CA ILE A 40 7.41 -14.68 14.99
C ILE A 40 8.00 -15.59 16.07
N ASP A 41 7.19 -16.44 16.68
CA ASP A 41 7.62 -17.40 17.70
C ASP A 41 8.40 -18.59 17.13
N LYS A 42 8.35 -18.79 15.81
CA LYS A 42 9.12 -19.83 15.16
C LYS A 42 10.59 -19.45 15.12
N GLU A 43 11.47 -20.37 15.47
CA GLU A 43 12.90 -20.14 15.56
C GLU A 43 13.51 -19.57 14.26
N GLN A 44 13.07 -20.05 13.11
CA GLN A 44 13.53 -19.59 11.80
C GLN A 44 13.17 -18.14 11.54
N VAL A 45 11.94 -17.72 11.86
CA VAL A 45 11.47 -16.34 11.71
C VAL A 45 12.21 -15.43 12.68
N LYS A 46 12.41 -15.88 13.93
CA LYS A 46 13.17 -15.15 14.94
C LYS A 46 14.62 -14.91 14.51
N ARG A 47 15.24 -15.88 13.86
CA ARG A 47 16.59 -15.77 13.31
C ARG A 47 16.65 -14.70 12.21
N LEU A 48 15.69 -14.71 11.27
CA LEU A 48 15.59 -13.70 10.22
C LEU A 48 15.35 -12.30 10.79
N TRP A 49 14.56 -12.20 11.85
CA TRP A 49 14.34 -10.95 12.56
C TRP A 49 15.65 -10.39 13.13
N ASN A 50 16.46 -11.24 13.77
CA ASN A 50 17.74 -10.85 14.35
C ASN A 50 18.75 -10.36 13.32
N TYR A 51 18.64 -10.82 12.06
CA TYR A 51 19.47 -10.34 10.95
C TYR A 51 18.87 -9.14 10.20
N ASN A 52 17.81 -8.53 10.73
CA ASN A 52 17.12 -7.36 10.16
C ASN A 52 16.50 -7.58 8.78
N TYR A 53 16.37 -8.81 8.30
CA TYR A 53 15.74 -9.10 7.00
C TYR A 53 14.24 -8.74 6.99
N LEU A 54 13.58 -8.79 8.16
CA LEU A 54 12.16 -8.49 8.28
C LEU A 54 11.88 -7.01 8.45
N ASP A 55 12.83 -6.21 8.95
CA ASP A 55 12.65 -4.79 9.20
C ASP A 55 12.31 -4.02 7.91
N ASP A 56 13.09 -4.23 6.86
CA ASP A 56 12.86 -3.57 5.57
C ASP A 56 11.49 -3.92 4.99
N MET A 57 11.10 -5.18 5.11
CA MET A 57 9.79 -5.65 4.66
C MET A 57 8.65 -4.99 5.45
N TYR A 58 8.80 -4.90 6.77
CA TYR A 58 7.83 -4.24 7.63
C TYR A 58 7.65 -2.77 7.25
N TRP A 59 8.76 -2.05 7.15
CA TRP A 59 8.73 -0.63 6.81
C TRP A 59 8.10 -0.41 5.43
N ALA A 60 8.49 -1.19 4.43
CA ALA A 60 7.91 -1.11 3.09
C ALA A 60 6.40 -1.36 3.13
N ALA A 61 5.95 -2.38 3.85
CA ALA A 61 4.55 -2.71 3.97
C ALA A 61 3.76 -1.64 4.73
N PHE A 62 4.28 -1.11 5.85
CA PHE A 62 3.62 -0.03 6.59
C PHE A 62 3.48 1.25 5.77
N ILE A 63 4.55 1.65 5.08
CA ILE A 63 4.51 2.82 4.22
C ILE A 63 3.50 2.60 3.08
N GLY A 64 3.49 1.41 2.49
CA GLY A 64 2.52 1.04 1.46
C GLY A 64 1.08 1.10 1.96
N ILE A 65 0.80 0.56 3.13
CA ILE A 65 -0.53 0.60 3.76
C ILE A 65 -0.94 2.07 4.03
N ALA A 66 -0.05 2.86 4.61
CA ALA A 66 -0.33 4.26 4.92
C ALA A 66 -0.69 5.06 3.65
N HIS A 67 0.06 4.89 2.56
CA HIS A 67 -0.24 5.56 1.29
C HIS A 67 -1.56 5.09 0.67
N ASN A 68 -1.86 3.80 0.74
CA ASN A 68 -3.15 3.30 0.28
C ASN A 68 -4.32 3.85 1.12
N MET A 69 -4.15 4.00 2.44
CA MET A 69 -5.16 4.63 3.30
C MET A 69 -5.38 6.10 2.93
N ILE A 70 -4.30 6.85 2.70
CA ILE A 70 -4.40 8.25 2.26
C ILE A 70 -5.13 8.33 0.92
N SER A 71 -4.84 7.43 -0.01
CA SER A 71 -5.51 7.37 -1.31
C SER A 71 -7.02 7.13 -1.15
N ILE A 72 -7.42 6.20 -0.30
CA ILE A 72 -8.84 5.91 -0.01
C ILE A 72 -9.53 7.15 0.58
N VAL A 73 -8.92 7.78 1.58
CA VAL A 73 -9.49 8.97 2.24
C VAL A 73 -9.64 10.12 1.23
N SER A 74 -8.63 10.33 0.38
CA SER A 74 -8.68 11.36 -0.66
C SER A 74 -9.79 11.10 -1.67
N ALA A 75 -9.94 9.85 -2.11
CA ALA A 75 -11.00 9.44 -3.05
C ALA A 75 -12.39 9.60 -2.43
N LEU A 76 -12.57 9.19 -1.17
CA LEU A 76 -13.83 9.40 -0.44
C LEU A 76 -14.14 10.88 -0.28
N GLY A 77 -13.14 11.70 0.02
CA GLY A 77 -13.30 13.15 0.07
C GLY A 77 -13.82 13.73 -1.23
N MET A 78 -13.32 13.25 -2.37
CA MET A 78 -13.78 13.68 -3.70
C MET A 78 -15.22 13.24 -4.01
N ILE A 79 -15.63 12.07 -3.52
CA ILE A 79 -16.96 11.52 -3.78
C ILE A 79 -18.02 12.15 -2.87
N LEU A 80 -17.71 12.29 -1.57
CA LEU A 80 -18.69 12.60 -0.53
C LEU A 80 -18.77 14.09 -0.19
N LEU A 81 -17.69 14.85 -0.40
CA LEU A 81 -17.60 16.23 0.01
C LEU A 81 -17.72 17.19 -1.18
N ASP A 82 -18.54 18.21 -1.04
CA ASP A 82 -18.60 19.33 -1.97
C ASP A 82 -17.57 20.36 -1.53
N VAL A 83 -16.32 20.16 -1.97
CA VAL A 83 -15.21 21.03 -1.59
C VAL A 83 -14.85 22.01 -2.71
N PRO A 84 -14.27 23.17 -2.37
CA PRO A 84 -13.83 24.15 -3.37
C PRO A 84 -12.88 23.56 -4.41
N GLU A 85 -12.92 24.11 -5.63
CA GLU A 85 -12.12 23.60 -6.76
C GLU A 85 -10.63 23.44 -6.43
N LYS A 86 -10.05 24.38 -5.71
CA LYS A 86 -8.63 24.31 -5.30
C LYS A 86 -8.33 23.08 -4.45
N ILE A 87 -9.25 22.73 -3.54
CA ILE A 87 -9.11 21.56 -2.68
C ILE A 87 -9.31 20.28 -3.51
N GLN A 88 -10.25 20.28 -4.45
CA GLN A 88 -10.47 19.15 -5.36
C GLN A 88 -9.19 18.81 -6.15
N ILE A 89 -8.50 19.82 -6.66
CA ILE A 89 -7.24 19.62 -7.39
C ILE A 89 -6.17 19.00 -6.49
N ILE A 90 -6.04 19.49 -5.25
CA ILE A 90 -5.09 18.95 -4.28
C ILE A 90 -5.42 17.49 -3.95
N LEU A 91 -6.68 17.19 -3.67
CA LEU A 91 -7.13 15.82 -3.37
C LEU A 91 -6.87 14.88 -4.55
N ALA A 92 -7.17 15.31 -5.77
CA ALA A 92 -6.94 14.51 -6.98
C ALA A 92 -5.45 14.19 -7.18
N LYS A 93 -4.57 15.17 -6.99
CA LYS A 93 -3.11 14.97 -7.07
C LYS A 93 -2.62 14.05 -5.96
N THR A 94 -3.13 14.23 -4.74
CA THR A 94 -2.81 13.37 -3.59
C THR A 94 -3.24 11.93 -3.86
N GLU A 95 -4.45 11.73 -4.37
CA GLU A 95 -4.99 10.42 -4.70
C GLU A 95 -4.09 9.66 -5.69
N ILE A 96 -3.73 10.28 -6.82
CA ILE A 96 -2.83 9.66 -7.80
C ILE A 96 -1.44 9.43 -7.21
N GLY A 97 -0.86 10.44 -6.57
CA GLY A 97 0.47 10.34 -6.00
C GLY A 97 0.59 9.22 -4.99
N THR A 98 -0.37 9.14 -4.08
CA THR A 98 -0.35 8.11 -3.02
C THR A 98 -0.60 6.71 -3.53
N ILE A 99 -1.46 6.53 -4.56
CA ILE A 99 -1.66 5.19 -5.13
C ILE A 99 -0.42 4.71 -5.88
N ILE A 100 0.27 5.59 -6.59
CA ILE A 100 1.53 5.24 -7.28
C ILE A 100 2.61 4.85 -6.26
N ILE A 101 2.80 5.65 -5.21
CA ILE A 101 3.75 5.36 -4.14
C ILE A 101 3.36 4.07 -3.43
N GLY A 102 2.09 3.90 -3.09
CA GLY A 102 1.57 2.69 -2.47
C GLY A 102 1.84 1.43 -3.30
N LEU A 103 1.69 1.53 -4.63
CA LEU A 103 1.98 0.43 -5.54
C LEU A 103 3.48 0.11 -5.59
N VAL A 104 4.34 1.12 -5.61
CA VAL A 104 5.80 0.92 -5.59
C VAL A 104 6.23 0.19 -4.31
N PHE A 105 5.75 0.63 -3.15
CA PHE A 105 6.04 -0.03 -1.87
C PHE A 105 5.42 -1.42 -1.78
N PHE A 106 4.26 -1.64 -2.40
CA PHE A 106 3.66 -2.97 -2.51
C PHE A 106 4.59 -3.93 -3.28
N LEU A 107 5.07 -3.51 -4.44
CA LEU A 107 5.99 -4.33 -5.25
C LEU A 107 7.31 -4.58 -4.51
N TRP A 108 7.83 -3.58 -3.83
CA TRP A 108 9.02 -3.74 -2.99
C TRP A 108 8.78 -4.73 -1.86
N SER A 109 7.65 -4.60 -1.16
CA SER A 109 7.25 -5.53 -0.10
C SER A 109 7.13 -6.97 -0.61
N LEU A 110 6.54 -7.18 -1.79
CA LEU A 110 6.47 -8.50 -2.43
C LEU A 110 7.87 -9.07 -2.68
N ARG A 111 8.78 -8.27 -3.19
CA ARG A 111 10.17 -8.67 -3.43
C ARG A 111 10.83 -9.12 -2.12
N GLN A 112 10.65 -8.36 -1.04
CA GLN A 112 11.18 -8.72 0.27
C GLN A 112 10.54 -10.00 0.82
N MET A 113 9.24 -10.19 0.62
CA MET A 113 8.55 -11.42 1.02
C MET A 113 9.11 -12.65 0.30
N ILE A 114 9.35 -12.56 -1.01
CA ILE A 114 9.95 -13.64 -1.80
C ILE A 114 11.35 -13.97 -1.26
N PHE A 115 12.15 -12.96 -0.96
CA PHE A 115 13.48 -13.13 -0.36
C PHE A 115 13.41 -13.85 0.98
N VAL A 116 12.52 -13.43 1.88
CA VAL A 116 12.31 -14.03 3.19
C VAL A 116 11.87 -15.50 3.06
N ILE A 117 10.94 -15.80 2.16
CA ILE A 117 10.48 -17.16 1.90
C ILE A 117 11.65 -18.04 1.41
N ALA A 118 12.50 -17.53 0.52
CA ALA A 118 13.66 -18.24 0.04
C ALA A 118 14.64 -18.56 1.17
N GLN A 119 14.89 -17.62 2.08
CA GLN A 119 15.75 -17.83 3.26
C GLN A 119 15.15 -18.87 4.21
N LEU A 120 13.85 -18.84 4.45
CA LEU A 120 13.16 -19.84 5.29
C LEU A 120 13.23 -21.22 4.69
N LYS A 121 13.12 -21.35 3.36
CA LYS A 121 13.22 -22.63 2.66
C LYS A 121 14.64 -23.21 2.77
N GLU A 122 15.67 -22.39 2.67
CA GLU A 122 17.06 -22.84 2.87
C GLU A 122 17.33 -23.25 4.32
N ALA A 123 16.82 -22.50 5.30
CA ALA A 123 16.98 -22.82 6.72
C ALA A 123 16.29 -24.12 7.12
N GLY A 124 15.25 -24.54 6.39
CA GLY A 124 14.53 -25.80 6.61
C GLY A 124 15.20 -27.04 6.06
N LYS A 125 16.31 -26.87 5.33
CA LYS A 125 17.18 -27.97 4.87
C LYS A 125 18.23 -28.23 5.95
#